data_7645d2924b86777400fed014352ee167
#
_entry.id   7645d2924b86777400fed014352ee167
#
_cell.length_a   1.000
_cell.length_b   1.000
_cell.length_c   1.000
_cell.angle_alpha   90.00
_cell.angle_beta   90.00
_cell.angle_gamma   90.00
#
_symmetry.space_group_name_H-M   'P 1'
#
loop_
_entity.id
_entity.type
_entity.pdbx_description
1 polymer ?
#
loop_
_entity_poly.entity_id
_entity_poly.type
_entity_poly.pdbx_seq_one_letter_code
_entity_poly.pdbx_strand_id
1 'polypeptide(L)'
;MKSRTLQLSVAALLVALSACSKKSTRRDQIVECSSISLDAKGTTQCLVQLYRWKVDEATRAAQARAHELDSLKTWQEDSVWAMSADKHRRDLHRCTGGTEPLKDCLLIAGWPLSRVRAATDSVWNAELSTHRRELQTCMAKRDFNLSSCLTLYYKWDSDRALATADSVTRARLGR
;
A
#
# COMPACT_ATOMS: atom_id res chain seq x y z
N MET A 1 -52.44 37.29 31.48
CA MET A 1 -51.74 37.92 30.38
C MET A 1 -50.28 37.53 30.44
N LYS A 2 -49.88 36.22 30.21
CA LYS A 2 -48.45 35.77 30.27
C LYS A 2 -48.06 34.70 29.22
N SER A 3 -48.88 34.49 28.15
CA SER A 3 -48.61 33.38 27.21
C SER A 3 -48.22 33.79 25.78
N ARG A 4 -48.23 35.09 25.42
CA ARG A 4 -47.95 35.52 24.04
C ARG A 4 -46.51 35.88 23.76
N THR A 5 -45.68 36.14 24.78
CA THR A 5 -44.28 36.54 24.60
C THR A 5 -43.33 35.34 24.38
N LEU A 6 -43.71 34.12 24.79
CA LEU A 6 -42.86 32.93 24.63
C LEU A 6 -42.91 32.35 23.21
N GLN A 7 -44.02 32.51 22.50
CA GLN A 7 -44.17 31.96 21.14
C GLN A 7 -43.38 32.72 20.07
N LEU A 8 -43.14 34.02 20.26
CA LEU A 8 -42.36 34.82 19.31
C LEU A 8 -40.86 34.51 19.35
N SER A 9 -40.33 34.10 20.51
CA SER A 9 -38.90 33.78 20.67
C SER A 9 -38.49 32.44 20.00
N VAL A 10 -39.40 31.46 19.99
CA VAL A 10 -39.14 30.14 19.37
C VAL A 10 -39.17 30.22 17.84
N ALA A 11 -40.10 31.02 17.28
CA ALA A 11 -40.18 31.21 15.84
C ALA A 11 -38.96 31.97 15.28
N ALA A 12 -38.43 32.96 16.02
CA ALA A 12 -37.23 33.67 15.64
C ALA A 12 -35.98 32.79 15.67
N LEU A 13 -35.88 31.82 16.59
CA LEU A 13 -34.76 30.88 16.68
C LEU A 13 -34.75 29.86 15.53
N LEU A 14 -35.92 29.40 15.10
CA LEU A 14 -36.07 28.47 13.98
C LEU A 14 -35.72 29.10 12.61
N VAL A 15 -35.98 30.40 12.43
CA VAL A 15 -35.63 31.13 11.21
C VAL A 15 -34.14 31.40 11.14
N ALA A 16 -33.46 31.62 12.27
CA ALA A 16 -32.00 31.82 12.30
C ALA A 16 -31.21 30.53 11.96
N LEU A 17 -31.73 29.36 12.29
CA LEU A 17 -31.13 28.08 11.95
C LEU A 17 -31.25 27.71 10.45
N SER A 18 -32.24 28.29 9.76
CA SER A 18 -32.45 28.04 8.32
C SER A 18 -31.54 28.89 7.41
N ALA A 19 -30.93 29.95 7.93
CA ALA A 19 -30.14 30.91 7.13
C ALA A 19 -28.68 30.53 6.91
N CYS A 20 -28.16 29.46 7.55
CA CYS A 20 -26.77 29.03 7.44
C CYS A 20 -26.56 27.76 6.59
N SER A 21 -27.54 27.38 5.77
CA SER A 21 -27.34 26.33 4.79
C SER A 21 -26.48 26.87 3.62
N LYS A 22 -25.16 27.01 3.81
CA LYS A 22 -24.21 27.11 2.67
C LYS A 22 -24.54 25.97 1.73
N LYS A 23 -24.95 26.30 0.48
CA LYS A 23 -25.06 25.26 -0.56
C LYS A 23 -23.74 24.54 -0.63
N SER A 24 -23.70 23.31 -0.16
CA SER A 24 -22.52 22.44 -0.22
C SER A 24 -22.04 22.38 -1.68
N THR A 25 -20.78 22.70 -1.92
CA THR A 25 -20.20 22.58 -3.26
C THR A 25 -20.08 21.11 -3.63
N ARG A 26 -19.96 20.81 -4.93
CA ARG A 26 -19.71 19.41 -5.37
C ARG A 26 -18.48 18.81 -4.69
N ARG A 27 -17.45 19.60 -4.46
CA ARG A 27 -16.24 19.18 -3.76
C ARG A 27 -16.51 18.83 -2.31
N ASP A 28 -17.28 19.65 -1.60
CA ASP A 28 -17.65 19.40 -0.20
C ASP A 28 -18.46 18.11 -0.07
N GLN A 29 -19.38 17.84 -1.01
CA GLN A 29 -20.17 16.62 -1.06
C GLN A 29 -19.28 15.36 -1.24
N ILE A 30 -18.28 15.43 -2.12
CA ILE A 30 -17.32 14.33 -2.31
C ILE A 30 -16.52 14.10 -1.02
N VAL A 31 -16.01 15.17 -0.40
CA VAL A 31 -15.23 15.07 0.85
C VAL A 31 -16.10 14.48 1.96
N GLU A 32 -17.32 14.94 2.13
CA GLU A 32 -18.25 14.44 3.14
C GLU A 32 -18.57 12.96 2.92
N CYS A 33 -18.94 12.56 1.70
CA CYS A 33 -19.21 11.16 1.39
C CYS A 33 -17.97 10.26 1.56
N SER A 34 -16.78 10.75 1.23
CA SER A 34 -15.54 9.99 1.43
C SER A 34 -15.09 9.89 2.90
N SER A 35 -15.57 10.76 3.77
CA SER A 35 -15.33 10.67 5.22
C SER A 35 -16.24 9.65 5.90
N ILE A 36 -17.43 9.40 5.34
CA ILE A 36 -18.39 8.42 5.86
C ILE A 36 -18.06 7.02 5.35
N SER A 37 -17.56 6.92 4.12
CA SER A 37 -17.27 5.65 3.47
C SER A 37 -15.80 5.56 3.07
N LEU A 38 -15.14 4.47 3.52
CA LEU A 38 -13.69 4.26 3.31
C LEU A 38 -13.34 3.78 1.90
N ASP A 39 -14.34 3.47 1.06
CA ASP A 39 -14.12 2.97 -0.30
C ASP A 39 -14.88 3.77 -1.37
N ALA A 40 -14.45 3.63 -2.62
CA ALA A 40 -15.05 4.33 -3.75
C ALA A 40 -16.51 3.92 -3.99
N LYS A 41 -16.89 2.66 -3.68
CA LYS A 41 -18.26 2.16 -3.88
C LYS A 41 -19.23 2.82 -2.92
N GLY A 42 -18.90 2.87 -1.64
CA GLY A 42 -19.73 3.54 -0.64
C GLY A 42 -19.78 5.05 -0.84
N THR A 43 -18.65 5.69 -1.23
CA THR A 43 -18.64 7.10 -1.63
C THR A 43 -19.60 7.36 -2.80
N THR A 44 -19.60 6.49 -3.82
CA THR A 44 -20.52 6.56 -4.96
C THR A 44 -21.98 6.47 -4.48
N GLN A 45 -22.30 5.49 -3.63
CA GLN A 45 -23.66 5.31 -3.11
C GLN A 45 -24.12 6.55 -2.32
N CYS A 46 -23.28 7.10 -1.47
CA CYS A 46 -23.54 8.32 -0.72
C CYS A 46 -23.88 9.50 -1.65
N LEU A 47 -23.04 9.75 -2.68
CA LEU A 47 -23.26 10.83 -3.65
C LEU A 47 -24.58 10.68 -4.42
N VAL A 48 -24.93 9.47 -4.80
CA VAL A 48 -26.19 9.19 -5.51
C VAL A 48 -27.39 9.34 -4.59
N GLN A 49 -27.35 8.80 -3.38
CA GLN A 49 -28.49 8.76 -2.47
C GLN A 49 -28.74 10.11 -1.80
N LEU A 50 -27.71 10.76 -1.28
CA LEU A 50 -27.85 12.00 -0.52
C LEU A 50 -27.89 13.24 -1.43
N TYR A 51 -27.06 13.27 -2.48
CA TYR A 51 -26.87 14.45 -3.31
C TYR A 51 -27.46 14.33 -4.72
N ARG A 52 -28.12 13.20 -5.03
CA ARG A 52 -28.81 12.96 -6.30
C ARG A 52 -27.89 13.07 -7.54
N TRP A 53 -26.61 12.72 -7.39
CA TRP A 53 -25.69 12.68 -8.52
C TRP A 53 -26.07 11.56 -9.51
N LYS A 54 -25.75 11.76 -10.77
CA LYS A 54 -25.80 10.66 -11.76
C LYS A 54 -24.76 9.61 -11.39
N VAL A 55 -25.09 8.33 -11.55
CA VAL A 55 -24.25 7.20 -11.15
C VAL A 55 -22.85 7.31 -11.77
N ASP A 56 -22.74 7.61 -13.07
CA ASP A 56 -21.48 7.70 -13.79
C ASP A 56 -20.59 8.87 -13.28
N GLU A 57 -21.19 10.01 -12.95
CA GLU A 57 -20.47 11.15 -12.37
C GLU A 57 -20.00 10.83 -10.95
N ALA A 58 -20.87 10.24 -10.14
CA ALA A 58 -20.55 9.85 -8.76
C ALA A 58 -19.42 8.81 -8.73
N THR A 59 -19.45 7.82 -9.61
CA THR A 59 -18.41 6.79 -9.71
C THR A 59 -17.07 7.39 -10.06
N ARG A 60 -17.01 8.24 -11.10
CA ARG A 60 -15.76 8.92 -11.48
C ARG A 60 -15.20 9.79 -10.37
N ALA A 61 -16.07 10.57 -9.70
CA ALA A 61 -15.65 11.44 -8.61
C ALA A 61 -15.13 10.65 -7.40
N ALA A 62 -15.81 9.54 -7.04
CA ALA A 62 -15.40 8.66 -5.96
C ALA A 62 -14.06 7.96 -6.25
N GLN A 63 -13.85 7.49 -7.48
CA GLN A 63 -12.59 6.88 -7.90
C GLN A 63 -11.43 7.88 -7.89
N ALA A 64 -11.65 9.10 -8.41
CA ALA A 64 -10.65 10.16 -8.38
C ALA A 64 -10.26 10.53 -6.94
N ARG A 65 -11.24 10.61 -6.03
CA ARG A 65 -10.99 10.88 -4.61
C ARG A 65 -10.24 9.75 -3.91
N ALA A 66 -10.59 8.51 -4.18
CA ALA A 66 -9.88 7.35 -3.64
C ALA A 66 -8.41 7.35 -4.07
N HIS A 67 -8.12 7.63 -5.34
CA HIS A 67 -6.76 7.76 -5.86
C HIS A 67 -5.98 8.93 -5.22
N GLU A 68 -6.64 10.07 -5.01
CA GLU A 68 -6.03 11.22 -4.31
C GLU A 68 -5.65 10.85 -2.87
N LEU A 69 -6.54 10.18 -2.14
CA LEU A 69 -6.28 9.75 -0.76
C LEU A 69 -5.16 8.72 -0.67
N ASP A 70 -5.11 7.76 -1.61
CA ASP A 70 -4.03 6.77 -1.68
C ASP A 70 -2.67 7.43 -1.97
N SER A 71 -2.65 8.40 -2.90
CA SER A 71 -1.44 9.18 -3.20
C SER A 71 -0.95 9.99 -2.01
N LEU A 72 -1.85 10.62 -1.25
CA LEU A 72 -1.51 11.37 -0.04
C LEU A 72 -0.96 10.44 1.05
N LYS A 73 -1.56 9.27 1.23
CA LYS A 73 -1.08 8.26 2.17
C LYS A 73 0.33 7.79 1.80
N THR A 74 0.55 7.45 0.54
CA THR A 74 1.88 7.03 0.04
C THR A 74 2.92 8.13 0.27
N TRP A 75 2.60 9.39 -0.05
CA TRP A 75 3.50 10.52 0.18
C TRP A 75 3.83 10.70 1.68
N GLN A 76 2.85 10.55 2.56
CA GLN A 76 3.05 10.64 4.01
C GLN A 76 3.95 9.51 4.52
N GLU A 77 3.71 8.27 4.07
CA GLU A 77 4.54 7.11 4.41
C GLU A 77 5.98 7.30 3.93
N ASP A 78 6.18 7.80 2.72
CA ASP A 78 7.49 8.08 2.15
C ASP A 78 8.22 9.20 2.92
N SER A 79 7.51 10.23 3.32
CA SER A 79 8.07 11.34 4.10
C SER A 79 8.54 10.89 5.49
N VAL A 80 7.71 10.11 6.19
CA VAL A 80 8.07 9.53 7.49
C VAL A 80 9.27 8.59 7.35
N TRP A 81 9.30 7.77 6.29
CA TRP A 81 10.41 6.89 5.98
C TRP A 81 11.72 7.67 5.76
N ALA A 82 11.67 8.73 4.97
CA ALA A 82 12.82 9.56 4.67
C ALA A 82 13.43 10.20 5.93
N MET A 83 12.62 10.60 6.91
CA MET A 83 13.11 11.15 8.20
C MET A 83 13.94 10.15 9.01
N SER A 84 13.81 8.86 8.75
CA SER A 84 14.55 7.79 9.44
C SER A 84 15.64 7.15 8.57
N ALA A 85 16.11 7.83 7.53
CA ALA A 85 17.04 7.28 6.54
C ALA A 85 18.34 6.72 7.16
N ASP A 86 18.91 7.38 8.15
CA ASP A 86 20.14 6.92 8.82
C ASP A 86 19.91 5.64 9.64
N LYS A 87 18.75 5.52 10.29
CA LYS A 87 18.38 4.26 10.97
C LYS A 87 18.26 3.15 9.94
N HIS A 88 17.55 3.37 8.83
CA HIS A 88 17.34 2.37 7.79
C HIS A 88 18.66 1.94 7.13
N ARG A 89 19.59 2.86 6.93
CA ARG A 89 20.93 2.53 6.42
C ARG A 89 21.70 1.62 7.39
N ARG A 90 21.66 1.89 8.69
CA ARG A 90 22.29 1.03 9.71
C ARG A 90 21.62 -0.35 9.78
N ASP A 91 20.28 -0.40 9.73
CA ASP A 91 19.55 -1.66 9.74
C ASP A 91 19.92 -2.52 8.52
N LEU A 92 19.94 -1.93 7.31
CA LEU A 92 20.32 -2.61 6.09
C LEU A 92 21.76 -3.16 6.18
N HIS A 93 22.71 -2.33 6.61
CA HIS A 93 24.09 -2.76 6.78
C HIS A 93 24.24 -3.90 7.78
N ARG A 94 23.55 -3.83 8.90
CA ARG A 94 23.53 -4.90 9.91
C ARG A 94 22.95 -6.20 9.34
N CYS A 95 21.81 -6.10 8.62
CA CYS A 95 21.12 -7.27 8.08
C CYS A 95 21.85 -7.91 6.90
N THR A 96 22.57 -7.15 6.06
CA THR A 96 23.38 -7.71 4.98
C THR A 96 24.62 -8.43 5.48
N GLY A 97 25.19 -8.05 6.62
CA GLY A 97 26.33 -8.72 7.23
C GLY A 97 25.98 -9.83 8.23
N GLY A 98 24.69 -10.06 8.48
CA GLY A 98 24.20 -11.05 9.45
C GLY A 98 24.11 -12.48 8.89
N THR A 99 23.83 -13.42 9.78
CA THR A 99 23.61 -14.85 9.45
C THR A 99 22.16 -15.15 9.07
N GLU A 100 21.23 -14.26 9.44
CA GLU A 100 19.80 -14.39 9.14
C GLU A 100 19.49 -13.95 7.70
N PRO A 101 18.46 -14.52 7.06
CA PRO A 101 17.99 -14.04 5.77
C PRO A 101 17.67 -12.54 5.83
N LEU A 102 18.15 -11.78 4.85
CA LEU A 102 17.98 -10.31 4.80
C LEU A 102 16.52 -9.87 5.00
N LYS A 103 15.59 -10.59 4.37
CA LYS A 103 14.14 -10.36 4.47
C LYS A 103 13.66 -10.40 5.93
N ASP A 104 14.01 -11.46 6.64
CA ASP A 104 13.54 -11.70 8.01
C ASP A 104 14.15 -10.69 8.98
N CYS A 105 15.45 -10.42 8.85
CA CYS A 105 16.14 -9.40 9.64
C CYS A 105 15.51 -8.01 9.47
N LEU A 106 15.17 -7.59 8.25
CA LEU A 106 14.54 -6.30 8.00
C LEU A 106 13.09 -6.24 8.52
N LEU A 107 12.34 -7.34 8.45
CA LEU A 107 11.00 -7.41 9.04
C LEU A 107 11.06 -7.29 10.57
N ILE A 108 12.01 -7.96 11.23
CA ILE A 108 12.27 -7.84 12.68
C ILE A 108 12.67 -6.41 13.05
N ALA A 109 13.42 -5.71 12.18
CA ALA A 109 13.77 -4.30 12.35
C ALA A 109 12.57 -3.33 12.17
N GLY A 110 11.38 -3.87 11.84
CA GLY A 110 10.14 -3.09 11.70
C GLY A 110 9.97 -2.43 10.33
N TRP A 111 10.65 -2.93 9.30
CA TRP A 111 10.49 -2.39 7.95
C TRP A 111 9.15 -2.82 7.33
N PRO A 112 8.43 -1.92 6.64
CA PRO A 112 7.24 -2.29 5.86
C PRO A 112 7.60 -3.30 4.75
N LEU A 113 6.71 -4.26 4.49
CA LEU A 113 6.96 -5.35 3.54
C LEU A 113 7.34 -4.85 2.13
N SER A 114 6.75 -3.75 1.67
CA SER A 114 7.08 -3.10 0.39
C SER A 114 8.55 -2.64 0.34
N ARG A 115 9.05 -2.05 1.44
CA ARG A 115 10.43 -1.60 1.57
C ARG A 115 11.41 -2.77 1.73
N VAL A 116 11.01 -3.80 2.45
CA VAL A 116 11.79 -5.04 2.55
C VAL A 116 12.00 -5.66 1.18
N ARG A 117 10.93 -5.78 0.37
CA ARG A 117 11.03 -6.30 -1.01
C ARG A 117 11.98 -5.47 -1.86
N ALA A 118 11.80 -4.14 -1.88
CA ALA A 118 12.66 -3.24 -2.65
C ALA A 118 14.15 -3.36 -2.24
N ALA A 119 14.44 -3.45 -0.94
CA ALA A 119 15.80 -3.60 -0.42
C ALA A 119 16.40 -4.96 -0.80
N THR A 120 15.66 -6.05 -0.62
CA THR A 120 16.11 -7.40 -0.99
C THR A 120 16.34 -7.51 -2.49
N ASP A 121 15.51 -6.90 -3.33
CA ASP A 121 15.69 -6.86 -4.78
C ASP A 121 16.91 -6.04 -5.18
N SER A 122 17.16 -4.92 -4.52
CA SER A 122 18.32 -4.08 -4.76
C SER A 122 19.63 -4.81 -4.45
N VAL A 123 19.73 -5.45 -3.27
CA VAL A 123 20.89 -6.25 -2.89
C VAL A 123 21.09 -7.42 -3.85
N TRP A 124 20.03 -8.14 -4.16
CA TRP A 124 20.07 -9.24 -5.13
C TRP A 124 20.59 -8.80 -6.50
N ASN A 125 20.09 -7.68 -7.01
CA ASN A 125 20.51 -7.17 -8.32
C ASN A 125 21.97 -6.72 -8.35
N ALA A 126 22.51 -6.28 -7.23
CA ALA A 126 23.92 -5.95 -7.11
C ALA A 126 24.84 -7.18 -7.26
N GLU A 127 24.33 -8.38 -6.94
CA GLU A 127 25.10 -9.64 -6.94
C GLU A 127 24.73 -10.60 -8.09
N LEU A 128 24.04 -10.13 -9.13
CA LEU A 128 23.54 -10.97 -10.23
C LEU A 128 24.59 -11.86 -10.89
N SER A 129 25.84 -11.38 -11.01
CA SER A 129 26.93 -12.17 -11.61
C SER A 129 27.31 -13.36 -10.73
N THR A 130 27.26 -13.20 -9.41
CA THR A 130 27.51 -14.25 -8.43
C THR A 130 26.37 -15.26 -8.46
N HIS A 131 25.12 -14.81 -8.43
CA HIS A 131 23.95 -15.67 -8.49
C HIS A 131 23.87 -16.50 -9.78
N ARG A 132 24.30 -15.95 -10.92
CA ARG A 132 24.41 -16.73 -12.17
C ARG A 132 25.40 -17.88 -12.04
N ARG A 133 26.58 -17.66 -11.43
CA ARG A 133 27.59 -18.72 -11.21
C ARG A 133 27.05 -19.78 -10.24
N GLU A 134 26.40 -19.38 -9.16
CA GLU A 134 25.80 -20.30 -8.20
C GLU A 134 24.73 -21.17 -8.86
N LEU A 135 23.86 -20.57 -9.67
CA LEU A 135 22.84 -21.28 -10.44
C LEU A 135 23.49 -22.31 -11.39
N GLN A 136 24.52 -21.91 -12.16
CA GLN A 136 25.23 -22.82 -13.06
C GLN A 136 25.89 -23.99 -12.31
N THR A 137 26.47 -23.71 -11.14
CA THR A 137 27.07 -24.75 -10.29
C THR A 137 26.01 -25.72 -9.77
N CYS A 138 24.85 -25.23 -9.32
CA CYS A 138 23.76 -26.12 -8.90
C CYS A 138 23.18 -26.93 -10.08
N MET A 139 23.06 -26.34 -11.26
CA MET A 139 22.57 -27.04 -12.45
C MET A 139 23.50 -28.15 -12.93
N ALA A 140 24.80 -28.04 -12.66
CA ALA A 140 25.81 -29.08 -12.98
C ALA A 140 25.75 -30.27 -12.01
N LYS A 141 25.20 -30.08 -10.80
CA LYS A 141 25.06 -31.17 -9.82
C LYS A 141 23.79 -31.98 -10.14
N ARG A 142 23.99 -33.21 -10.62
CA ARG A 142 22.89 -34.10 -11.06
C ARG A 142 22.05 -34.66 -9.90
N ASP A 143 22.62 -34.72 -8.70
CA ASP A 143 22.04 -35.43 -7.55
C ASP A 143 21.21 -34.56 -6.62
N PHE A 144 21.06 -33.27 -6.90
CA PHE A 144 20.34 -32.33 -6.07
C PHE A 144 19.16 -31.69 -6.81
N ASN A 145 18.06 -31.54 -6.07
CA ASN A 145 17.00 -30.64 -6.49
C ASN A 145 17.56 -29.21 -6.56
N LEU A 146 17.33 -28.51 -7.68
CA LEU A 146 17.91 -27.20 -7.94
C LEU A 146 17.58 -26.18 -6.84
N SER A 147 16.32 -26.11 -6.40
CA SER A 147 15.90 -25.20 -5.33
C SER A 147 16.60 -25.53 -3.99
N SER A 148 16.72 -26.80 -3.65
CA SER A 148 17.43 -27.24 -2.44
C SER A 148 18.93 -26.89 -2.51
N CYS A 149 19.57 -27.05 -3.67
CA CYS A 149 20.95 -26.67 -3.85
C CYS A 149 21.16 -25.16 -3.62
N LEU A 150 20.31 -24.33 -4.22
CA LEU A 150 20.40 -22.87 -4.10
C LEU A 150 20.17 -22.41 -2.65
N THR A 151 19.19 -23.00 -1.97
CA THR A 151 18.84 -22.63 -0.60
C THR A 151 19.90 -23.11 0.41
N LEU A 152 20.34 -24.36 0.33
CA LEU A 152 21.22 -24.96 1.34
C LEU A 152 22.66 -24.48 1.20
N TYR A 153 23.21 -24.45 -0.03
CA TYR A 153 24.61 -24.11 -0.25
C TYR A 153 24.87 -22.63 -0.43
N TYR A 154 23.92 -21.89 -1.05
CA TYR A 154 24.12 -20.49 -1.41
C TYR A 154 23.22 -19.53 -0.65
N LYS A 155 22.36 -20.05 0.26
CA LYS A 155 21.49 -19.26 1.14
C LYS A 155 20.50 -18.37 0.38
N TRP A 156 20.11 -18.78 -0.82
CA TRP A 156 19.06 -18.07 -1.53
C TRP A 156 17.75 -18.09 -0.75
N ASP A 157 17.00 -17.02 -0.86
CA ASP A 157 15.61 -17.00 -0.37
C ASP A 157 14.81 -18.14 -1.02
N SER A 158 14.02 -18.83 -0.21
CA SER A 158 13.29 -20.03 -0.64
C SER A 158 12.34 -19.76 -1.81
N ASP A 159 11.65 -18.61 -1.79
CA ASP A 159 10.69 -18.23 -2.84
C ASP A 159 11.43 -17.99 -4.17
N ARG A 160 12.60 -17.33 -4.12
CA ARG A 160 13.45 -17.10 -5.29
C ARG A 160 14.06 -18.38 -5.83
N ALA A 161 14.57 -19.23 -4.94
CA ALA A 161 15.16 -20.52 -5.33
C ALA A 161 14.12 -21.40 -6.04
N LEU A 162 12.88 -21.44 -5.51
CA LEU A 162 11.78 -22.20 -6.09
C LEU A 162 11.35 -21.62 -7.44
N ALA A 163 11.11 -20.32 -7.53
CA ALA A 163 10.73 -19.65 -8.78
C ALA A 163 11.78 -19.83 -9.88
N THR A 164 13.07 -19.80 -9.51
CA THR A 164 14.18 -20.05 -10.46
C THR A 164 14.20 -21.50 -10.92
N ALA A 165 14.02 -22.46 -10.02
CA ALA A 165 13.96 -23.89 -10.36
C ALA A 165 12.80 -24.20 -11.30
N ASP A 166 11.61 -23.62 -11.06
CA ASP A 166 10.43 -23.75 -11.91
C ASP A 166 10.67 -23.13 -13.30
N SER A 167 11.32 -21.99 -13.37
CA SER A 167 11.66 -21.33 -14.63
C SER A 167 12.62 -22.17 -15.47
N VAL A 168 13.67 -22.72 -14.85
CA VAL A 168 14.65 -23.62 -15.51
C VAL A 168 13.96 -24.89 -15.98
N THR A 169 13.08 -25.48 -15.17
CA THR A 169 12.33 -26.69 -15.54
C THR A 169 11.43 -26.45 -16.73
N ARG A 170 10.67 -25.36 -16.75
CA ARG A 170 9.82 -24.97 -17.89
C ARG A 170 10.64 -24.74 -19.15
N ALA A 171 11.78 -24.07 -19.05
CA ALA A 171 12.65 -23.84 -20.20
C ALA A 171 13.23 -25.15 -20.78
N ARG A 172 13.43 -26.18 -19.96
CA ARG A 172 13.87 -27.53 -20.42
C ARG A 172 12.75 -28.33 -21.06
N LEU A 173 11.52 -28.20 -20.55
CA LEU A 173 10.35 -28.92 -21.08
C LEU A 173 9.77 -28.29 -22.35
N GLY A 174 9.98 -26.99 -22.55
CA GLY A 174 9.50 -26.27 -23.75
C GLY A 174 10.44 -26.33 -24.95
N ARG A 175 11.50 -27.14 -24.88
CA ARG A 175 12.39 -27.48 -26.00
C ARG A 175 12.08 -28.87 -26.47
#